data_5c317a1b5844737cc91c327b59acf56c
#
_entry.id   5c317a1b5844737cc91c327b59acf56c
#
_cell.length_a   1.000
_cell.length_b   1.000
_cell.length_c   1.000
_cell.angle_alpha   90.00
_cell.angle_beta   90.00
_cell.angle_gamma   90.00
#
_symmetry.space_group_name_H-M   'P 1'
#
loop_
_entity.id
_entity.type
_entity.pdbx_description
1 polymer ?
#
loop_
_entity_poly.entity_id
_entity_poly.type
_entity_poly.pdbx_seq_one_letter_code
_entity_poly.pdbx_strand_id
1 'polypeptide(L)'
;MGYPCEDLAGYKAGDPLPIRFGYTSNGERKYSLRPYQKAACEAFWAGGSARGGSGVIVLPCGAGKTIVGMGVMEKVGMQTLILTTNVVALRQWISELLDKTDLSPDMVKEYSGECKEIGPVTVSTYQILTYRKRGGKPEYPHFELFDKRNWGLIIYDEVHLLPAPVFRITADLQARRRLGLTATLVREDGREDEVFSLIGPKKFDKPWKELEEQNWIAQALCHEIRVDLSSEDRLEYAVADERDKYRIAATNPRKLEILKHILKRHQDDQVLVIGQYLDQLEGISTELGAPLLCGQTPNAEREALYQAFKEGRLKTLVVSKVANFAVDLPDASVAIQVSGTFGSRQEEAQRLGRLLRPKPQGDCAVFYSLVTRNTKDQEFSQKRQLFLTEQGYKYTIWEAQHFIEADAREMNTR
;
A
#
# COMPACT_ATOMS: atom_id res chain seq x y z
N MET A 1 15.18 11.95 -33.16
CA MET A 1 15.09 13.27 -33.78
C MET A 1 15.57 14.28 -32.74
N GLY A 2 16.68 14.98 -32.99
CA GLY A 2 17.28 15.94 -32.06
C GLY A 2 16.82 17.36 -32.36
N TYR A 3 15.54 17.64 -32.18
CA TYR A 3 15.11 19.02 -32.21
C TYR A 3 15.49 19.67 -30.86
N PRO A 4 16.10 20.88 -30.86
CA PRO A 4 16.31 21.66 -29.66
C PRO A 4 14.93 21.96 -29.05
N CYS A 5 14.69 21.48 -27.84
CA CYS A 5 13.46 21.75 -27.10
C CYS A 5 13.81 22.80 -26.04
N GLU A 6 13.35 24.02 -26.22
CA GLU A 6 13.37 25.04 -25.17
C GLU A 6 12.21 24.78 -24.21
N ASP A 7 12.52 24.69 -22.93
CA ASP A 7 11.51 24.59 -21.87
C ASP A 7 10.96 25.98 -21.57
N LEU A 8 9.94 26.38 -22.32
CA LEU A 8 9.26 27.67 -22.16
C LEU A 8 8.21 27.67 -21.02
N ALA A 9 8.02 26.53 -20.33
CA ALA A 9 7.05 26.43 -19.25
C ALA A 9 7.49 27.19 -17.98
N GLY A 10 8.72 27.71 -17.93
CA GLY A 10 9.21 28.54 -16.82
C GLY A 10 9.45 27.77 -15.52
N TYR A 11 9.55 26.43 -15.58
CA TYR A 11 9.84 25.63 -14.39
C TYR A 11 11.24 25.93 -13.86
N LYS A 12 11.30 26.31 -12.58
CA LYS A 12 12.56 26.51 -11.88
C LYS A 12 13.28 25.19 -11.68
N ALA A 13 14.60 25.19 -11.79
CA ALA A 13 15.42 23.98 -11.63
C ALA A 13 15.36 23.39 -10.21
N GLY A 14 14.97 24.18 -9.23
CA GLY A 14 15.01 23.87 -7.81
C GLY A 14 16.32 24.35 -7.14
N ASP A 15 16.29 24.46 -5.81
CA ASP A 15 17.50 24.76 -5.04
C ASP A 15 18.30 23.48 -4.81
N PRO A 16 19.64 23.53 -4.89
CA PRO A 16 20.48 22.36 -4.65
C PRO A 16 20.31 21.76 -3.27
N LEU A 17 20.29 20.45 -3.19
CA LEU A 17 20.35 19.68 -1.96
C LEU A 17 21.24 18.45 -2.21
N PRO A 18 22.53 18.50 -1.82
CA PRO A 18 23.36 17.32 -1.87
C PRO A 18 22.85 16.28 -0.87
N ILE A 19 22.58 15.09 -1.36
CA ILE A 19 22.12 13.94 -0.58
C ILE A 19 22.83 12.68 -1.06
N ARG A 20 23.25 11.82 -0.14
CA ARG A 20 23.84 10.52 -0.43
C ARG A 20 23.01 9.42 0.16
N PHE A 21 22.44 8.59 -0.69
CA PHE A 21 21.70 7.39 -0.28
C PHE A 21 22.68 6.30 0.19
N GLY A 22 22.28 5.58 1.23
CA GLY A 22 23.03 4.48 1.80
C GLY A 22 24.09 4.89 2.81
N TYR A 23 24.27 6.17 3.06
CA TYR A 23 25.16 6.69 4.06
C TYR A 23 24.37 7.17 5.30
N THR A 24 24.94 6.94 6.47
CA THR A 24 24.43 7.53 7.71
C THR A 24 24.98 8.94 7.87
N SER A 25 24.40 9.70 8.79
CA SER A 25 24.91 11.03 9.18
C SER A 25 26.39 11.02 9.63
N ASN A 26 26.89 9.87 10.09
CA ASN A 26 28.30 9.68 10.48
C ASN A 26 29.22 9.29 9.30
N GLY A 27 28.70 9.24 8.07
CA GLY A 27 29.47 8.95 6.87
C GLY A 27 29.74 7.44 6.60
N GLU A 28 29.19 6.55 7.39
CA GLU A 28 29.28 5.10 7.14
C GLU A 28 28.26 4.66 6.08
N ARG A 29 28.73 3.83 5.16
CA ARG A 29 27.83 3.23 4.15
C ARG A 29 27.17 1.97 4.69
N LYS A 30 25.84 1.98 4.85
CA LYS A 30 25.05 0.84 5.35
C LYS A 30 24.18 0.18 4.28
N TYR A 31 23.74 0.93 3.27
CA TYR A 31 22.75 0.45 2.30
C TYR A 31 23.23 0.65 0.87
N SER A 32 22.70 -0.17 -0.04
CA SER A 32 22.90 -0.02 -1.48
C SER A 32 21.62 -0.36 -2.22
N LEU A 33 21.40 0.30 -3.37
CA LEU A 33 20.27 -0.02 -4.23
C LEU A 33 20.40 -1.44 -4.80
N ARG A 34 19.34 -2.20 -4.76
CA ARG A 34 19.21 -3.46 -5.49
C ARG A 34 19.28 -3.20 -7.00
N PRO A 35 19.68 -4.19 -7.84
CA PRO A 35 19.83 -3.97 -9.28
C PRO A 35 18.58 -3.35 -9.95
N TYR A 36 17.38 -3.85 -9.66
CA TYR A 36 16.15 -3.31 -10.22
C TYR A 36 15.81 -1.91 -9.69
N GLN A 37 16.16 -1.59 -8.44
CA GLN A 37 15.96 -0.25 -7.86
C GLN A 37 16.88 0.76 -8.56
N LYS A 38 18.13 0.37 -8.80
CA LYS A 38 19.07 1.18 -9.58
C LYS A 38 18.56 1.41 -11.00
N ALA A 39 18.07 0.35 -11.66
CA ALA A 39 17.49 0.46 -13.00
C ALA A 39 16.26 1.40 -13.03
N ALA A 40 15.40 1.35 -12.02
CA ALA A 40 14.26 2.25 -11.88
C ALA A 40 14.68 3.72 -11.73
N CYS A 41 15.70 4.00 -10.90
CA CYS A 41 16.24 5.34 -10.75
C CYS A 41 16.87 5.86 -12.05
N GLU A 42 17.60 5.01 -12.79
CA GLU A 42 18.19 5.38 -14.09
C GLU A 42 17.12 5.65 -15.16
N ALA A 43 16.09 4.80 -15.22
CA ALA A 43 14.97 4.98 -16.17
C ALA A 43 14.22 6.30 -15.93
N PHE A 44 14.05 6.69 -14.67
CA PHE A 44 13.46 7.98 -14.33
C PHE A 44 14.39 9.15 -14.67
N TRP A 45 15.67 9.06 -14.31
CA TRP A 45 16.64 10.13 -14.50
C TRP A 45 17.03 10.35 -15.95
N ALA A 46 17.14 9.27 -16.72
CA ALA A 46 17.53 9.27 -18.15
C ALA A 46 18.74 10.19 -18.45
N GLY A 47 19.78 10.11 -17.59
CA GLY A 47 20.99 10.93 -17.74
C GLY A 47 20.79 12.44 -17.52
N GLY A 48 19.71 12.86 -16.88
CA GLY A 48 19.37 14.27 -16.71
C GLY A 48 18.87 14.98 -17.97
N SER A 49 18.59 14.21 -19.02
CA SER A 49 18.10 14.72 -20.31
C SER A 49 16.68 15.27 -20.22
N ALA A 50 16.23 15.98 -21.22
CA ALA A 50 14.85 16.48 -21.34
C ALA A 50 13.78 15.35 -21.34
N ARG A 51 14.19 14.09 -21.61
CA ARG A 51 13.31 12.91 -21.55
C ARG A 51 13.18 12.32 -20.14
N GLY A 52 14.01 12.75 -19.20
CA GLY A 52 14.04 12.26 -17.82
C GLY A 52 13.43 13.24 -16.81
N GLY A 53 13.31 12.78 -15.58
CA GLY A 53 12.91 13.59 -14.44
C GLY A 53 11.40 13.75 -14.24
N SER A 54 10.55 13.17 -15.10
CA SER A 54 9.10 13.13 -14.88
C SER A 54 8.53 11.80 -15.33
N GLY A 55 7.73 11.18 -14.46
CA GLY A 55 7.05 9.92 -14.74
C GLY A 55 6.79 9.04 -13.53
N VAL A 56 6.19 7.90 -13.79
CA VAL A 56 5.73 6.96 -12.78
C VAL A 56 6.60 5.71 -12.76
N ILE A 57 6.98 5.29 -11.55
CA ILE A 57 7.65 4.00 -11.29
C ILE A 57 6.66 3.07 -10.60
N VAL A 58 6.45 1.90 -11.18
CA VAL A 58 5.55 0.86 -10.66
C VAL A 58 6.39 -0.25 -10.06
N LEU A 59 6.25 -0.45 -8.75
CA LEU A 59 6.94 -1.50 -8.01
C LEU A 59 6.02 -2.13 -6.99
N PRO A 60 6.06 -3.44 -6.80
CA PRO A 60 5.29 -4.14 -5.78
C PRO A 60 5.41 -3.52 -4.40
N CYS A 61 4.42 -3.75 -3.55
CA CYS A 61 4.58 -3.51 -2.12
C CYS A 61 5.76 -4.37 -1.60
N GLY A 62 6.56 -3.84 -0.68
CA GLY A 62 7.75 -4.53 -0.19
C GLY A 62 8.98 -4.46 -1.10
N ALA A 63 8.85 -4.03 -2.36
CA ALA A 63 10.00 -3.86 -3.27
C ALA A 63 10.86 -2.61 -2.99
N GLY A 64 10.52 -1.82 -1.97
CA GLY A 64 11.29 -0.65 -1.55
C GLY A 64 11.05 0.58 -2.43
N LYS A 65 9.80 0.96 -2.67
CA LYS A 65 9.43 2.22 -3.35
C LYS A 65 10.10 3.44 -2.72
N THR A 66 10.08 3.53 -1.38
CA THR A 66 10.73 4.59 -0.61
C THR A 66 12.23 4.66 -0.91
N ILE A 67 12.90 3.49 -0.98
CA ILE A 67 14.33 3.38 -1.33
C ILE A 67 14.59 3.93 -2.75
N VAL A 68 13.73 3.59 -3.71
CA VAL A 68 13.84 4.13 -5.07
C VAL A 68 13.62 5.66 -5.07
N GLY A 69 12.67 6.17 -4.28
CA GLY A 69 12.47 7.60 -4.11
C GLY A 69 13.73 8.32 -3.61
N MET A 70 14.41 7.76 -2.59
CA MET A 70 15.68 8.30 -2.09
C MET A 70 16.81 8.21 -3.13
N GLY A 71 16.90 7.11 -3.87
CA GLY A 71 17.86 6.98 -4.96
C GLY A 71 17.63 7.99 -6.09
N VAL A 72 16.36 8.35 -6.35
CA VAL A 72 16.02 9.44 -7.28
C VAL A 72 16.40 10.79 -6.70
N MET A 73 16.16 11.04 -5.40
CA MET A 73 16.58 12.29 -4.73
C MET A 73 18.08 12.50 -4.85
N GLU A 74 18.89 11.46 -4.63
CA GLU A 74 20.35 11.51 -4.81
C GLU A 74 20.74 11.91 -6.24
N LYS A 75 20.08 11.30 -7.27
CA LYS A 75 20.38 11.63 -8.67
C LYS A 75 19.95 13.04 -9.06
N VAL A 76 18.85 13.51 -8.53
CA VAL A 76 18.31 14.84 -8.80
C VAL A 76 19.12 15.92 -8.06
N GLY A 77 19.51 15.66 -6.81
CA GLY A 77 20.33 16.56 -5.99
C GLY A 77 19.68 17.92 -5.68
N MET A 78 18.36 17.96 -5.56
CA MET A 78 17.59 19.21 -5.35
C MET A 78 16.63 19.07 -4.16
N GLN A 79 16.22 20.22 -3.61
CA GLN A 79 15.19 20.27 -2.57
C GLN A 79 13.93 19.54 -3.02
N THR A 80 13.38 18.73 -2.11
CA THR A 80 12.34 17.76 -2.45
C THR A 80 11.12 17.89 -1.57
N LEU A 81 9.95 17.94 -2.18
CA LEU A 81 8.64 17.79 -1.53
C LEU A 81 8.13 16.37 -1.71
N ILE A 82 7.78 15.68 -0.63
CA ILE A 82 7.23 14.33 -0.65
C ILE A 82 5.78 14.37 -0.18
N LEU A 83 4.88 13.83 -0.98
CA LEU A 83 3.44 13.80 -0.70
C LEU A 83 3.00 12.36 -0.47
N THR A 84 2.38 12.11 0.68
CA THR A 84 1.94 10.79 1.14
C THR A 84 0.44 10.75 1.40
N THR A 85 -0.08 9.56 1.59
CA THR A 85 -1.53 9.33 1.79
C THR A 85 -2.01 9.66 3.19
N ASN A 86 -1.14 9.57 4.21
CA ASN A 86 -1.50 9.78 5.60
C ASN A 86 -0.25 10.11 6.47
N VAL A 87 -0.48 10.51 7.73
CA VAL A 87 0.57 10.92 8.65
C VAL A 87 1.52 9.77 9.02
N VAL A 88 1.05 8.53 9.04
CA VAL A 88 1.90 7.37 9.35
C VAL A 88 2.90 7.12 8.22
N ALA A 89 2.45 7.12 6.98
CA ALA A 89 3.34 7.02 5.81
C ALA A 89 4.33 8.20 5.76
N LEU A 90 3.88 9.39 6.13
CA LEU A 90 4.74 10.58 6.26
C LEU A 90 5.87 10.35 7.27
N ARG A 91 5.54 9.90 8.49
CA ARG A 91 6.54 9.64 9.53
C ARG A 91 7.47 8.48 9.18
N GLN A 92 6.96 7.47 8.48
CA GLN A 92 7.79 6.40 7.93
C GLN A 92 8.81 6.96 6.92
N TRP A 93 8.39 7.83 5.99
CA TRP A 93 9.30 8.49 5.06
C TRP A 93 10.41 9.27 5.79
N ILE A 94 10.04 10.04 6.82
CA ILE A 94 11.02 10.80 7.64
C ILE A 94 12.02 9.85 8.31
N SER A 95 11.52 8.79 8.96
CA SER A 95 12.36 7.78 9.62
C SER A 95 13.33 7.10 8.65
N GLU A 96 12.84 6.70 7.49
CA GLU A 96 13.63 6.05 6.43
C GLU A 96 14.69 7.01 5.85
N LEU A 97 14.34 8.28 5.63
CA LEU A 97 15.28 9.31 5.16
C LEU A 97 16.43 9.49 6.15
N LEU A 98 16.13 9.61 7.44
CA LEU A 98 17.14 9.82 8.49
C LEU A 98 18.01 8.57 8.73
N ASP A 99 17.47 7.37 8.53
CA ASP A 99 18.24 6.12 8.68
C ASP A 99 19.11 5.79 7.44
N LYS A 100 18.66 6.14 6.24
CA LYS A 100 19.23 5.65 4.98
C LYS A 100 19.87 6.73 4.10
N THR A 101 19.93 7.96 4.59
CA THR A 101 20.64 9.06 3.90
C THR A 101 21.50 9.83 4.88
N ASP A 102 22.40 10.67 4.35
CA ASP A 102 23.23 11.56 5.16
C ASP A 102 22.52 12.87 5.59
N LEU A 103 21.21 12.96 5.41
CA LEU A 103 20.42 14.12 5.84
C LEU A 103 20.30 14.19 7.36
N SER A 104 20.47 15.40 7.90
CA SER A 104 20.22 15.68 9.33
C SER A 104 18.74 15.93 9.62
N PRO A 105 18.27 15.77 10.87
CA PRO A 105 16.89 16.09 11.28
C PRO A 105 16.46 17.54 10.98
N ASP A 106 17.40 18.46 10.91
CA ASP A 106 17.12 19.86 10.59
C ASP A 106 16.74 20.04 9.10
N MET A 107 17.19 19.15 8.24
CA MET A 107 16.91 19.19 6.81
C MET A 107 15.60 18.51 6.43
N VAL A 108 15.11 17.56 7.24
CA VAL A 108 13.89 16.76 6.97
C VAL A 108 12.78 17.21 7.89
N LYS A 109 11.69 17.74 7.33
CA LYS A 109 10.61 18.36 8.12
C LYS A 109 9.24 17.77 7.80
N GLU A 110 8.39 17.71 8.84
CA GLU A 110 6.99 17.31 8.76
C GLU A 110 6.11 18.52 8.49
N TYR A 111 5.21 18.40 7.45
CA TYR A 111 4.15 19.36 7.22
C TYR A 111 2.80 18.62 7.22
N SER A 112 2.14 18.60 8.36
CA SER A 112 0.91 17.87 8.60
C SER A 112 -0.13 18.72 9.35
N GLY A 113 -1.25 18.11 9.77
CA GLY A 113 -2.23 18.76 10.65
C GLY A 113 -1.67 19.09 12.03
N GLU A 114 -0.68 18.33 12.50
CA GLU A 114 -0.08 18.45 13.84
C GLU A 114 1.18 19.29 13.85
N CYS A 115 1.97 19.26 12.78
CA CYS A 115 3.24 19.99 12.64
C CYS A 115 3.28 20.72 11.29
N LYS A 116 3.81 21.94 11.23
CA LYS A 116 3.88 22.76 10.02
C LYS A 116 5.28 23.33 9.80
N GLU A 117 6.27 22.44 9.84
CA GLU A 117 7.65 22.84 9.56
C GLU A 117 7.99 22.61 8.08
N ILE A 118 8.82 23.50 7.53
CA ILE A 118 9.26 23.44 6.14
C ILE A 118 10.79 23.44 6.12
N GLY A 119 11.36 22.38 5.52
CA GLY A 119 12.81 22.20 5.36
C GLY A 119 13.21 21.92 3.90
N PRO A 120 14.49 21.73 3.61
CA PRO A 120 14.98 21.33 2.29
C PRO A 120 14.35 20.05 1.75
N VAL A 121 14.03 19.10 2.65
CA VAL A 121 13.13 17.98 2.39
C VAL A 121 11.91 18.16 3.29
N THR A 122 10.75 18.28 2.69
CA THR A 122 9.49 18.39 3.42
C THR A 122 8.59 17.24 3.04
N VAL A 123 8.07 16.53 4.05
CA VAL A 123 7.11 15.44 3.85
C VAL A 123 5.74 15.91 4.32
N SER A 124 4.73 15.76 3.46
CA SER A 124 3.37 16.22 3.70
C SER A 124 2.34 15.17 3.29
N THR A 125 1.07 15.42 3.57
CA THR A 125 -0.01 14.51 3.18
C THR A 125 -0.94 15.15 2.15
N TYR A 126 -1.56 14.32 1.28
CA TYR A 126 -2.60 14.79 0.36
C TYR A 126 -3.77 15.45 1.09
N GLN A 127 -4.09 14.98 2.29
CA GLN A 127 -5.25 15.47 3.06
C GLN A 127 -5.07 16.93 3.50
N ILE A 128 -3.86 17.33 3.95
CA ILE A 128 -3.65 18.72 4.37
C ILE A 128 -3.77 19.67 3.17
N LEU A 129 -3.31 19.24 2.01
CA LEU A 129 -3.41 20.04 0.78
C LEU A 129 -4.87 20.22 0.33
N THR A 130 -5.72 19.22 0.55
CA THR A 130 -7.15 19.26 0.19
C THR A 130 -8.03 19.87 1.27
N TYR A 131 -7.45 20.27 2.41
CA TYR A 131 -8.20 20.91 3.49
C TYR A 131 -8.81 22.21 3.02
N ARG A 132 -10.11 22.41 3.29
CA ARG A 132 -10.87 23.63 3.00
C ARG A 132 -11.39 24.24 4.30
N LYS A 133 -11.25 25.55 4.44
CA LYS A 133 -11.96 26.28 5.51
C LYS A 133 -13.46 26.24 5.27
N ARG A 134 -14.24 25.92 6.29
CA ARG A 134 -15.70 26.02 6.23
C ARG A 134 -16.10 27.50 6.24
N GLY A 135 -16.95 27.93 5.31
CA GLY A 135 -17.62 29.24 5.35
C GLY A 135 -17.00 30.35 4.49
N GLY A 136 -16.37 30.05 3.36
CA GLY A 136 -15.87 31.06 2.42
C GLY A 136 -15.74 30.57 0.98
N LYS A 137 -15.13 31.38 0.10
CA LYS A 137 -14.68 30.90 -1.20
C LYS A 137 -13.77 29.68 -0.98
N PRO A 138 -13.75 28.68 -1.89
CA PRO A 138 -12.92 27.48 -1.72
C PRO A 138 -11.43 27.85 -1.79
N GLU A 139 -10.88 28.26 -0.67
CA GLU A 139 -9.44 28.50 -0.50
C GLU A 139 -8.80 27.25 0.10
N TYR A 140 -7.69 26.85 -0.49
CA TYR A 140 -6.81 25.79 -0.01
C TYR A 140 -5.59 26.42 0.68
N PRO A 141 -5.64 26.73 1.97
CA PRO A 141 -4.63 27.55 2.66
C PRO A 141 -3.24 26.90 2.67
N HIS A 142 -3.15 25.60 2.45
CA HIS A 142 -1.87 24.87 2.47
C HIS A 142 -1.23 24.71 1.10
N PHE A 143 -1.85 25.24 0.03
CA PHE A 143 -1.21 25.25 -1.30
C PHE A 143 0.02 26.14 -1.37
N GLU A 144 0.08 27.16 -0.56
CA GLU A 144 1.29 27.98 -0.46
C GLU A 144 2.57 27.19 -0.12
N LEU A 145 2.44 25.94 0.38
CA LEU A 145 3.57 25.03 0.59
C LEU A 145 4.41 24.86 -0.68
N PHE A 146 3.75 24.85 -1.84
CA PHE A 146 4.43 24.67 -3.12
C PHE A 146 5.28 25.89 -3.51
N ASP A 147 4.93 27.06 -3.03
CA ASP A 147 5.62 28.33 -3.31
C ASP A 147 6.60 28.73 -2.20
N LYS A 148 6.56 28.07 -1.04
CA LYS A 148 7.44 28.40 0.11
C LYS A 148 8.92 28.10 -0.15
N ARG A 149 9.21 27.18 -1.07
CA ARG A 149 10.57 26.83 -1.49
C ARG A 149 10.64 26.59 -2.99
N ASN A 150 11.83 26.64 -3.52
CA ASN A 150 12.09 26.34 -4.92
C ASN A 150 12.35 24.82 -5.05
N TRP A 151 11.25 24.05 -5.10
CA TRP A 151 11.31 22.60 -5.19
C TRP A 151 11.83 22.15 -6.55
N GLY A 152 12.90 21.34 -6.58
CA GLY A 152 13.40 20.73 -7.80
C GLY A 152 12.83 19.36 -8.09
N LEU A 153 12.26 18.69 -7.07
CA LEU A 153 11.60 17.39 -7.17
C LEU A 153 10.35 17.35 -6.30
N ILE A 154 9.26 16.81 -6.86
CA ILE A 154 8.09 16.42 -6.07
C ILE A 154 7.90 14.91 -6.22
N ILE A 155 7.81 14.20 -5.09
CA ILE A 155 7.52 12.76 -5.05
C ILE A 155 6.07 12.56 -4.59
N TYR A 156 5.31 11.82 -5.36
CA TYR A 156 3.92 11.44 -5.08
C TYR A 156 3.90 9.96 -4.71
N ASP A 157 3.81 9.67 -3.41
CA ASP A 157 3.73 8.29 -2.93
C ASP A 157 2.30 7.76 -3.03
N GLU A 158 2.14 6.52 -3.49
CA GLU A 158 0.86 5.89 -3.84
C GLU A 158 0.02 6.80 -4.77
N VAL A 159 0.64 7.23 -5.85
CA VAL A 159 0.10 8.24 -6.77
C VAL A 159 -1.28 7.93 -7.35
N HIS A 160 -1.66 6.65 -7.41
CA HIS A 160 -3.00 6.22 -7.82
C HIS A 160 -4.12 6.71 -6.87
N LEU A 161 -3.79 7.04 -5.60
CA LEU A 161 -4.72 7.59 -4.61
C LEU A 161 -4.80 9.12 -4.63
N LEU A 162 -4.12 9.77 -5.55
CA LEU A 162 -4.10 11.23 -5.64
C LEU A 162 -5.53 11.78 -5.83
N PRO A 163 -6.06 12.60 -4.90
CA PRO A 163 -7.42 13.12 -4.98
C PRO A 163 -7.62 14.05 -6.19
N ALA A 164 -8.78 13.99 -6.84
CA ALA A 164 -9.11 14.83 -8.00
C ALA A 164 -8.92 16.35 -7.78
N PRO A 165 -9.18 16.95 -6.60
CA PRO A 165 -8.85 18.34 -6.34
C PRO A 165 -7.34 18.63 -6.38
N VAL A 166 -6.50 17.70 -5.91
CA VAL A 166 -5.04 17.82 -5.98
C VAL A 166 -4.57 17.78 -7.42
N PHE A 167 -5.17 16.94 -8.27
CA PHE A 167 -4.86 16.93 -9.71
C PHE A 167 -5.00 18.29 -10.38
N ARG A 168 -6.07 19.01 -10.11
CA ARG A 168 -6.34 20.33 -10.74
C ARG A 168 -5.33 21.37 -10.34
N ILE A 169 -4.81 21.29 -9.14
CA ILE A 169 -3.96 22.33 -8.56
C ILE A 169 -2.49 21.99 -8.73
N THR A 170 -2.16 20.71 -8.74
CA THR A 170 -0.81 20.27 -9.05
C THR A 170 -0.45 20.43 -10.52
N ALA A 171 -1.43 20.65 -11.41
CA ALA A 171 -1.17 21.09 -12.78
C ALA A 171 -0.48 22.46 -12.82
N ASP A 172 -0.77 23.32 -11.82
CA ASP A 172 -0.14 24.65 -11.66
C ASP A 172 1.18 24.59 -10.90
N LEU A 173 1.61 23.38 -10.43
CA LEU A 173 2.83 23.22 -9.65
C LEU A 173 4.09 23.31 -10.51
N GLN A 174 4.95 24.23 -10.12
CA GLN A 174 6.13 24.63 -10.86
C GLN A 174 7.40 23.79 -10.63
N ALA A 175 7.30 22.55 -10.12
CA ALA A 175 8.49 21.70 -10.02
C ALA A 175 8.80 21.04 -11.37
N ARG A 176 10.05 21.18 -11.79
CA ARG A 176 10.52 20.63 -13.06
C ARG A 176 10.46 19.10 -13.07
N ARG A 177 10.65 18.44 -11.93
CA ARG A 177 10.71 16.98 -11.84
C ARG A 177 9.61 16.45 -10.93
N ARG A 178 8.91 15.43 -11.41
CA ARG A 178 7.77 14.81 -10.74
C ARG A 178 7.86 13.30 -10.81
N LEU A 179 7.98 12.66 -9.65
CA LEU A 179 8.05 11.21 -9.50
C LEU A 179 6.77 10.67 -8.88
N GLY A 180 6.05 9.83 -9.61
CA GLY A 180 4.98 9.01 -9.04
C GLY A 180 5.51 7.65 -8.63
N LEU A 181 5.22 7.21 -7.41
CA LEU A 181 5.50 5.88 -6.90
C LEU A 181 4.17 5.16 -6.66
N THR A 182 4.05 3.92 -7.11
CA THR A 182 2.85 3.12 -6.87
C THR A 182 3.13 1.62 -6.97
N ALA A 183 2.31 0.82 -6.30
CA ALA A 183 2.31 -0.63 -6.49
C ALA A 183 1.44 -1.04 -7.68
N THR A 184 0.44 -0.24 -8.01
CA THR A 184 -0.52 -0.50 -9.08
C THR A 184 -0.83 0.80 -9.82
N LEU A 185 -0.92 0.76 -11.14
CA LEU A 185 -1.40 1.91 -11.94
C LEU A 185 -2.90 1.84 -12.22
N VAL A 186 -3.56 0.77 -11.83
CA VAL A 186 -4.99 0.62 -12.04
C VAL A 186 -5.74 1.50 -11.06
N ARG A 187 -6.48 2.48 -11.55
CA ARG A 187 -7.42 3.27 -10.77
C ARG A 187 -8.82 2.66 -10.87
N GLU A 188 -9.55 2.65 -9.75
CA GLU A 188 -10.92 2.10 -9.72
C GLU A 188 -11.91 2.97 -10.53
N ASP A 189 -11.59 4.24 -10.77
CA ASP A 189 -12.37 5.17 -11.56
C ASP A 189 -11.98 5.20 -13.05
N GLY A 190 -10.99 4.39 -13.47
CA GLY A 190 -10.51 4.29 -14.85
C GLY A 190 -9.81 5.55 -15.37
N ARG A 191 -9.30 6.41 -14.48
CA ARG A 191 -8.67 7.69 -14.83
C ARG A 191 -7.14 7.66 -14.72
N GLU A 192 -6.52 6.58 -15.15
CA GLU A 192 -5.06 6.45 -15.17
C GLU A 192 -4.39 7.55 -16.01
N ASP A 193 -5.06 7.98 -17.08
CA ASP A 193 -4.56 9.04 -17.98
C ASP A 193 -4.36 10.37 -17.25
N GLU A 194 -5.15 10.67 -16.22
CA GLU A 194 -4.96 11.87 -15.41
C GLU A 194 -3.61 11.83 -14.67
N VAL A 195 -3.19 10.68 -14.17
CA VAL A 195 -1.88 10.50 -13.50
C VAL A 195 -0.75 10.74 -14.51
N PHE A 196 -0.85 10.18 -15.71
CA PHE A 196 0.16 10.36 -16.74
C PHE A 196 0.24 11.80 -17.23
N SER A 197 -0.89 12.48 -17.34
CA SER A 197 -0.94 13.90 -17.75
C SER A 197 -0.26 14.81 -16.74
N LEU A 198 -0.37 14.51 -15.43
CA LEU A 198 0.18 15.34 -14.38
C LEU A 198 1.66 15.04 -14.11
N ILE A 199 2.04 13.76 -14.03
CA ILE A 199 3.35 13.32 -13.53
C ILE A 199 4.26 12.91 -14.66
N GLY A 200 3.69 12.42 -15.76
CA GLY A 200 4.42 11.90 -16.91
C GLY A 200 4.21 10.39 -17.08
N PRO A 201 4.80 9.82 -18.14
CA PRO A 201 4.56 8.43 -18.51
C PRO A 201 5.13 7.42 -17.50
N LYS A 202 4.69 6.17 -17.59
CA LYS A 202 5.32 5.05 -16.90
C LYS A 202 6.76 4.89 -17.36
N LYS A 203 7.73 5.11 -16.48
CA LYS A 203 9.17 5.03 -16.75
C LYS A 203 9.74 3.67 -16.46
N PHE A 204 9.20 3.00 -15.45
CA PHE A 204 9.67 1.70 -15.03
C PHE A 204 8.51 0.89 -14.43
N ASP A 205 8.52 -0.40 -14.73
CA ASP A 205 7.56 -1.36 -14.22
C ASP A 205 8.29 -2.67 -13.99
N LYS A 206 8.08 -3.28 -12.82
CA LYS A 206 8.66 -4.58 -12.52
C LYS A 206 7.57 -5.51 -12.03
N PRO A 207 7.21 -6.56 -12.80
CA PRO A 207 6.21 -7.53 -12.41
C PRO A 207 6.54 -8.20 -11.07
N TRP A 208 5.52 -8.44 -10.27
CA TRP A 208 5.68 -9.03 -8.94
C TRP A 208 6.35 -10.40 -9.01
N LYS A 209 5.92 -11.23 -9.96
CA LYS A 209 6.44 -12.59 -10.16
C LYS A 209 7.95 -12.63 -10.46
N GLU A 210 8.45 -11.67 -11.24
CA GLU A 210 9.87 -11.57 -11.51
C GLU A 210 10.70 -11.23 -10.26
N LEU A 211 10.18 -10.44 -9.33
CA LEU A 211 10.85 -10.13 -8.07
C LEU A 211 10.80 -11.32 -7.10
N GLU A 212 9.71 -12.08 -7.13
CA GLU A 212 9.56 -13.32 -6.38
C GLU A 212 10.57 -14.37 -6.85
N GLU A 213 10.68 -14.61 -8.16
CA GLU A 213 11.65 -15.55 -8.77
C GLU A 213 13.09 -15.16 -8.45
N GLN A 214 13.37 -13.88 -8.29
CA GLN A 214 14.68 -13.36 -7.89
C GLN A 214 14.88 -13.32 -6.37
N ASN A 215 13.94 -13.80 -5.57
CA ASN A 215 13.94 -13.79 -4.10
C ASN A 215 14.05 -12.37 -3.48
N TRP A 216 13.61 -11.34 -4.21
CA TRP A 216 13.56 -9.97 -3.68
C TRP A 216 12.32 -9.70 -2.85
N ILE A 217 11.24 -10.44 -3.09
CA ILE A 217 10.03 -10.50 -2.28
C ILE A 217 9.72 -11.96 -1.96
N ALA A 218 8.96 -12.20 -0.89
CA ALA A 218 8.58 -13.54 -0.49
C ALA A 218 7.67 -14.19 -1.53
N GLN A 219 7.76 -15.50 -1.68
CA GLN A 219 6.80 -16.27 -2.47
C GLN A 219 5.42 -16.21 -1.80
N ALA A 220 4.36 -16.18 -2.61
CA ALA A 220 3.01 -16.20 -2.11
C ALA A 220 2.16 -17.34 -2.70
N LEU A 221 1.48 -18.06 -1.80
CA LEU A 221 0.43 -19.00 -2.14
C LEU A 221 -0.93 -18.35 -1.89
N CYS A 222 -1.76 -18.27 -2.92
CA CYS A 222 -3.09 -17.68 -2.84
C CYS A 222 -4.16 -18.78 -2.90
N HIS A 223 -5.06 -18.79 -1.93
CA HIS A 223 -6.15 -19.75 -1.83
C HIS A 223 -7.50 -19.01 -1.79
N GLU A 224 -8.46 -19.45 -2.59
CA GLU A 224 -9.87 -19.08 -2.45
C GLU A 224 -10.63 -20.26 -1.86
N ILE A 225 -11.28 -20.08 -0.71
CA ILE A 225 -12.10 -21.12 -0.10
C ILE A 225 -13.56 -20.70 -0.21
N ARG A 226 -14.33 -21.50 -0.94
CA ARG A 226 -15.75 -21.27 -1.22
C ARG A 226 -16.62 -21.89 -0.15
N VAL A 227 -17.42 -21.05 0.50
CA VAL A 227 -18.27 -21.40 1.63
C VAL A 227 -19.74 -21.25 1.22
N ASP A 228 -20.56 -22.28 1.40
CA ASP A 228 -22.00 -22.19 1.12
C ASP A 228 -22.75 -21.41 2.18
N LEU A 229 -23.83 -20.69 1.77
CA LEU A 229 -24.82 -20.16 2.70
C LEU A 229 -25.61 -21.29 3.39
N SER A 230 -26.10 -21.05 4.59
CA SER A 230 -27.13 -21.87 5.18
C SER A 230 -28.42 -21.82 4.36
N SER A 231 -29.33 -22.75 4.55
CA SER A 231 -30.63 -22.70 3.84
C SER A 231 -31.43 -21.44 4.21
N GLU A 232 -31.32 -20.99 5.44
CA GLU A 232 -31.96 -19.79 5.97
C GLU A 232 -31.36 -18.52 5.37
N ASP A 233 -30.02 -18.36 5.45
CA ASP A 233 -29.32 -17.20 4.85
C ASP A 233 -29.50 -17.15 3.34
N ARG A 234 -29.68 -18.29 2.66
CA ARG A 234 -29.94 -18.35 1.22
C ARG A 234 -31.31 -17.78 0.86
N LEU A 235 -32.33 -18.02 1.69
CA LEU A 235 -33.65 -17.42 1.51
C LEU A 235 -33.59 -15.92 1.75
N GLU A 236 -32.95 -15.48 2.83
CA GLU A 236 -32.74 -14.06 3.11
C GLU A 236 -32.00 -13.37 1.95
N TYR A 237 -30.90 -13.96 1.50
CA TYR A 237 -30.14 -13.46 0.35
C TYR A 237 -30.98 -13.32 -0.93
N ALA A 238 -31.90 -14.25 -1.19
CA ALA A 238 -32.69 -14.25 -2.40
C ALA A 238 -33.67 -13.05 -2.47
N VAL A 239 -34.21 -12.63 -1.33
CA VAL A 239 -35.19 -11.53 -1.24
C VAL A 239 -34.59 -10.16 -0.91
N ALA A 240 -33.32 -10.11 -0.48
CA ALA A 240 -32.64 -8.90 -0.12
C ALA A 240 -32.37 -7.98 -1.33
N ASP A 241 -32.20 -6.70 -1.08
CA ASP A 241 -31.72 -5.75 -2.09
C ASP A 241 -30.23 -5.96 -2.43
N GLU A 242 -29.72 -5.33 -3.49
CA GLU A 242 -28.35 -5.53 -3.98
C GLU A 242 -27.26 -5.19 -2.96
N ARG A 243 -27.53 -4.22 -2.06
CA ARG A 243 -26.61 -3.80 -1.03
C ARG A 243 -26.57 -4.81 0.13
N ASP A 244 -27.73 -5.25 0.56
CA ASP A 244 -27.87 -6.22 1.64
C ASP A 244 -27.42 -7.62 1.20
N LYS A 245 -27.66 -8.01 -0.07
CA LYS A 245 -27.09 -9.24 -0.67
C LYS A 245 -25.60 -9.36 -0.44
N TYR A 246 -24.86 -8.28 -0.70
CA TYR A 246 -23.42 -8.34 -0.49
C TYR A 246 -23.06 -8.50 0.99
N ARG A 247 -23.75 -7.78 1.89
CA ARG A 247 -23.51 -7.89 3.33
C ARG A 247 -23.79 -9.31 3.83
N ILE A 248 -24.94 -9.90 3.52
CA ILE A 248 -25.31 -11.27 3.90
C ILE A 248 -24.24 -12.27 3.43
N ALA A 249 -23.81 -12.15 2.18
CA ALA A 249 -22.79 -13.03 1.63
C ALA A 249 -21.42 -12.82 2.29
N ALA A 250 -21.01 -11.58 2.49
CA ALA A 250 -19.70 -11.25 3.05
C ALA A 250 -19.59 -11.66 4.53
N THR A 251 -20.67 -11.51 5.30
CA THR A 251 -20.71 -11.84 6.74
C THR A 251 -21.19 -13.26 7.05
N ASN A 252 -21.29 -14.14 6.05
CA ASN A 252 -21.70 -15.55 6.20
C ASN A 252 -21.07 -16.20 7.44
N PRO A 253 -21.86 -16.61 8.46
CA PRO A 253 -21.34 -17.15 9.72
C PRO A 253 -20.50 -18.42 9.57
N ARG A 254 -20.76 -19.23 8.53
CA ARG A 254 -20.00 -20.45 8.25
C ARG A 254 -18.52 -20.19 7.91
N LYS A 255 -18.15 -18.98 7.53
CA LYS A 255 -16.75 -18.59 7.33
C LYS A 255 -15.93 -18.70 8.62
N LEU A 256 -16.56 -18.54 9.80
CA LEU A 256 -15.90 -18.67 11.10
C LEU A 256 -15.34 -20.08 11.35
N GLU A 257 -16.06 -21.11 10.93
CA GLU A 257 -15.60 -22.49 11.05
C GLU A 257 -14.34 -22.74 10.20
N ILE A 258 -14.35 -22.27 8.97
CA ILE A 258 -13.18 -22.36 8.08
C ILE A 258 -12.01 -21.54 8.62
N LEU A 259 -12.28 -20.36 9.14
CA LEU A 259 -11.27 -19.52 9.79
C LEU A 259 -10.58 -20.25 10.95
N LYS A 260 -11.36 -20.89 11.84
CA LYS A 260 -10.82 -21.69 12.94
C LYS A 260 -9.93 -22.84 12.46
N HIS A 261 -10.32 -23.50 11.37
CA HIS A 261 -9.53 -24.56 10.73
C HIS A 261 -8.18 -24.03 10.21
N ILE A 262 -8.19 -22.89 9.50
CA ILE A 262 -6.96 -22.28 9.00
C ILE A 262 -6.06 -21.86 10.16
N LEU A 263 -6.61 -21.24 11.22
CA LEU A 263 -5.83 -20.83 12.40
C LEU A 263 -5.18 -22.01 13.10
N LYS A 264 -5.85 -23.15 13.17
CA LYS A 264 -5.26 -24.38 13.73
C LYS A 264 -4.10 -24.90 12.90
N ARG A 265 -4.20 -24.83 11.55
CA ARG A 265 -3.11 -25.18 10.63
C ARG A 265 -1.89 -24.27 10.81
N HIS A 266 -2.13 -23.00 11.12
CA HIS A 266 -1.14 -21.94 11.25
C HIS A 266 -0.92 -21.49 12.70
N GLN A 267 -0.98 -22.42 13.67
CA GLN A 267 -0.88 -22.10 15.11
C GLN A 267 0.44 -21.46 15.51
N ASP A 268 1.52 -21.73 14.76
CA ASP A 268 2.85 -21.20 15.00
C ASP A 268 3.15 -19.93 14.23
N ASP A 269 2.32 -19.61 13.24
CA ASP A 269 2.45 -18.45 12.36
C ASP A 269 1.85 -17.18 12.98
N GLN A 270 2.29 -16.05 12.44
CA GLN A 270 1.65 -14.75 12.65
C GLN A 270 0.55 -14.55 11.61
N VAL A 271 -0.69 -14.49 12.09
CA VAL A 271 -1.88 -14.48 11.22
C VAL A 271 -2.63 -13.15 11.31
N LEU A 272 -2.89 -12.51 10.18
CA LEU A 272 -3.79 -11.38 10.07
C LEU A 272 -5.16 -11.83 9.57
N VAL A 273 -6.21 -11.55 10.33
CA VAL A 273 -7.62 -11.75 9.90
C VAL A 273 -8.17 -10.41 9.47
N ILE A 274 -8.57 -10.29 8.20
CA ILE A 274 -8.92 -9.01 7.58
C ILE A 274 -10.38 -9.04 7.13
N GLY A 275 -11.15 -8.00 7.51
CA GLY A 275 -12.55 -7.89 7.09
C GLY A 275 -13.03 -6.45 6.95
N GLN A 276 -14.23 -6.32 6.38
CA GLN A 276 -14.87 -5.03 6.14
C GLN A 276 -15.90 -4.67 7.19
N TYR A 277 -16.68 -5.63 7.66
CA TYR A 277 -17.83 -5.41 8.54
C TYR A 277 -17.42 -5.56 10.01
N LEU A 278 -17.64 -4.48 10.80
CA LEU A 278 -17.20 -4.45 12.19
C LEU A 278 -17.93 -5.48 13.05
N ASP A 279 -19.22 -5.65 12.87
CA ASP A 279 -20.06 -6.66 13.56
C ASP A 279 -19.51 -8.08 13.36
N GLN A 280 -19.11 -8.44 12.13
CA GLN A 280 -18.44 -9.70 11.84
C GLN A 280 -17.11 -9.82 12.57
N LEU A 281 -16.28 -8.76 12.53
CA LEU A 281 -14.96 -8.77 13.13
C LEU A 281 -14.99 -8.78 14.65
N GLU A 282 -15.95 -8.11 15.28
CA GLU A 282 -16.20 -8.15 16.72
C GLU A 282 -16.59 -9.56 17.16
N GLY A 283 -17.48 -10.22 16.42
CA GLY A 283 -17.83 -11.63 16.66
C GLY A 283 -16.62 -12.56 16.52
N ILE A 284 -15.80 -12.39 15.48
CA ILE A 284 -14.57 -13.17 15.29
C ILE A 284 -13.57 -12.90 16.42
N SER A 285 -13.35 -11.63 16.78
CA SER A 285 -12.45 -11.23 17.86
C SER A 285 -12.84 -11.86 19.19
N THR A 286 -14.12 -11.83 19.53
CA THR A 286 -14.67 -12.44 20.76
C THR A 286 -14.49 -13.96 20.76
N GLU A 287 -14.85 -14.60 19.66
CA GLU A 287 -14.81 -16.06 19.53
C GLU A 287 -13.38 -16.64 19.53
N LEU A 288 -12.41 -15.88 19.02
CA LEU A 288 -11.00 -16.27 18.99
C LEU A 288 -10.20 -15.78 20.19
N GLY A 289 -10.74 -14.88 21.01
CA GLY A 289 -9.97 -14.17 22.05
C GLY A 289 -8.81 -13.34 21.46
N ALA A 290 -8.92 -12.89 20.20
CA ALA A 290 -7.89 -12.14 19.50
C ALA A 290 -8.23 -10.65 19.44
N PRO A 291 -7.28 -9.73 19.65
CA PRO A 291 -7.58 -8.29 19.63
C PRO A 291 -8.03 -7.80 18.24
N LEU A 292 -8.94 -6.81 18.25
CA LEU A 292 -9.47 -6.17 17.06
C LEU A 292 -8.89 -4.75 16.90
N LEU A 293 -8.29 -4.50 15.77
CA LEU A 293 -7.88 -3.17 15.31
C LEU A 293 -8.93 -2.60 14.37
N CYS A 294 -9.53 -1.48 14.76
CA CYS A 294 -10.49 -0.76 13.94
C CYS A 294 -10.20 0.75 13.91
N GLY A 295 -11.04 1.52 13.22
CA GLY A 295 -10.88 2.98 13.13
C GLY A 295 -10.99 3.70 14.49
N GLN A 296 -11.66 3.10 15.46
CA GLN A 296 -11.88 3.67 16.80
C GLN A 296 -10.74 3.32 17.78
N THR A 297 -9.85 2.38 17.44
CA THR A 297 -8.73 1.99 18.31
C THR A 297 -7.76 3.16 18.51
N PRO A 298 -7.50 3.60 19.76
CA PRO A 298 -6.57 4.69 20.06
C PRO A 298 -5.16 4.42 19.52
N ASN A 299 -4.45 5.47 19.13
CA ASN A 299 -3.12 5.33 18.51
C ASN A 299 -2.11 4.60 19.41
N ALA A 300 -2.09 4.90 20.72
CA ALA A 300 -1.19 4.24 21.66
C ALA A 300 -1.46 2.73 21.79
N GLU A 301 -2.75 2.34 21.84
CA GLU A 301 -3.16 0.93 21.86
C GLU A 301 -2.80 0.22 20.55
N ARG A 302 -3.02 0.91 19.42
CA ARG A 302 -2.66 0.41 18.09
C ARG A 302 -1.17 0.11 17.98
N GLU A 303 -0.32 1.05 18.43
CA GLU A 303 1.13 0.86 18.44
C GLU A 303 1.56 -0.31 19.33
N ALA A 304 0.95 -0.44 20.52
CA ALA A 304 1.22 -1.54 21.43
C ALA A 304 0.86 -2.91 20.83
N LEU A 305 -0.31 -3.02 20.16
CA LEU A 305 -0.75 -4.24 19.51
C LEU A 305 0.15 -4.60 18.31
N TYR A 306 0.56 -3.62 17.52
CA TYR A 306 1.52 -3.87 16.43
C TYR A 306 2.87 -4.34 16.94
N GLN A 307 3.38 -3.72 17.99
CA GLN A 307 4.65 -4.13 18.57
C GLN A 307 4.55 -5.56 19.13
N ALA A 308 3.46 -5.88 19.85
CA ALA A 308 3.21 -7.22 20.37
C ALA A 308 3.11 -8.29 19.27
N PHE A 309 2.46 -7.94 18.15
CA PHE A 309 2.38 -8.81 16.97
C PHE A 309 3.75 -8.97 16.31
N LYS A 310 4.48 -7.88 16.07
CA LYS A 310 5.82 -7.90 15.47
C LYS A 310 6.82 -8.74 16.27
N GLU A 311 6.75 -8.69 17.59
CA GLU A 311 7.59 -9.48 18.50
C GLU A 311 7.13 -10.94 18.64
N GLY A 312 6.03 -11.35 18.01
CA GLY A 312 5.48 -12.70 18.09
C GLY A 312 4.78 -13.04 19.42
N ARG A 313 4.62 -12.05 20.31
CA ARG A 313 3.83 -12.20 21.56
C ARG A 313 2.34 -12.35 21.28
N LEU A 314 1.89 -11.80 20.16
CA LEU A 314 0.55 -11.93 19.63
C LEU A 314 0.59 -12.69 18.32
N LYS A 315 -0.07 -13.84 18.24
CA LYS A 315 -0.07 -14.69 17.03
C LYS A 315 -1.16 -14.31 16.04
N THR A 316 -2.33 -13.90 16.51
CA THR A 316 -3.47 -13.55 15.66
C THR A 316 -3.91 -12.12 15.94
N LEU A 317 -4.10 -11.34 14.88
CA LEU A 317 -4.61 -9.98 14.94
C LEU A 317 -5.78 -9.81 13.97
N VAL A 318 -6.92 -9.36 14.47
CA VAL A 318 -8.12 -9.06 13.67
C VAL A 318 -8.08 -7.59 13.27
N VAL A 319 -8.29 -7.28 11.99
CA VAL A 319 -8.07 -5.92 11.45
C VAL A 319 -9.23 -5.50 10.55
N SER A 320 -9.82 -4.35 10.84
CA SER A 320 -10.81 -3.76 9.93
C SER A 320 -10.17 -3.04 8.73
N LYS A 321 -10.95 -2.85 7.67
CA LYS A 321 -10.54 -2.10 6.47
C LYS A 321 -9.93 -0.73 6.81
N VAL A 322 -10.52 0.01 7.71
CA VAL A 322 -10.08 1.38 8.06
C VAL A 322 -8.68 1.37 8.67
N ALA A 323 -8.34 0.33 9.41
CA ALA A 323 -6.99 0.16 9.94
C ALA A 323 -5.97 -0.23 8.86
N ASN A 324 -6.40 -0.85 7.74
CA ASN A 324 -5.52 -1.23 6.63
C ASN A 324 -4.90 -0.03 5.89
N PHE A 325 -5.63 1.09 5.77
CA PHE A 325 -5.15 2.26 5.03
C PHE A 325 -4.30 3.22 5.86
N ALA A 326 -4.45 3.20 7.18
CA ALA A 326 -3.87 4.22 8.06
C ALA A 326 -2.51 3.83 8.64
N VAL A 327 -2.11 2.56 8.60
CA VAL A 327 -0.93 2.07 9.35
C VAL A 327 -0.19 1.02 8.55
N ASP A 328 1.11 1.00 8.71
CA ASP A 328 1.97 -0.08 8.23
C ASP A 328 1.63 -1.35 9.01
N LEU A 329 0.76 -2.20 8.44
CA LEU A 329 0.42 -3.48 9.05
C LEU A 329 1.71 -4.27 9.27
N PRO A 330 1.88 -4.91 10.43
CA PRO A 330 3.05 -5.70 10.69
C PRO A 330 3.18 -6.86 9.70
N ASP A 331 4.40 -7.29 9.47
CA ASP A 331 4.69 -8.41 8.60
C ASP A 331 4.06 -9.68 9.17
N ALA A 332 3.20 -10.31 8.39
CA ALA A 332 2.54 -11.56 8.74
C ALA A 332 2.97 -12.68 7.80
N SER A 333 2.93 -13.93 8.26
CA SER A 333 3.17 -15.10 7.41
C SER A 333 1.92 -15.50 6.67
N VAL A 334 0.76 -15.26 7.30
CA VAL A 334 -0.54 -15.67 6.81
C VAL A 334 -1.51 -14.50 6.89
N ALA A 335 -2.30 -14.27 5.85
CA ALA A 335 -3.46 -13.40 5.93
C ALA A 335 -4.72 -14.14 5.49
N ILE A 336 -5.80 -13.89 6.21
CA ILE A 336 -7.12 -14.50 5.96
C ILE A 336 -8.13 -13.37 5.76
N GLN A 337 -8.63 -13.23 4.55
CA GLN A 337 -9.66 -12.28 4.21
C GLN A 337 -11.04 -12.92 4.40
N VAL A 338 -11.78 -12.52 5.45
CA VAL A 338 -13.12 -13.03 5.74
C VAL A 338 -14.22 -12.25 5.01
N SER A 339 -13.99 -10.96 4.75
CA SER A 339 -14.82 -10.13 3.88
C SER A 339 -13.96 -9.09 3.16
N GLY A 340 -14.23 -8.86 1.88
CA GLY A 340 -13.51 -7.93 1.04
C GLY A 340 -14.30 -6.66 0.77
N THR A 341 -13.71 -5.70 0.08
CA THR A 341 -14.40 -4.54 -0.46
C THR A 341 -15.02 -4.85 -1.82
N PHE A 342 -15.90 -3.98 -2.29
CA PHE A 342 -16.69 -4.11 -3.52
C PHE A 342 -15.85 -4.29 -4.81
N GLY A 343 -14.93 -5.27 -4.83
CA GLY A 343 -14.13 -5.61 -5.99
C GLY A 343 -12.87 -4.76 -6.19
N SER A 344 -12.38 -4.06 -5.15
CA SER A 344 -11.17 -3.27 -5.24
C SER A 344 -9.92 -4.13 -5.49
N ARG A 345 -9.34 -3.99 -6.69
CA ARG A 345 -8.09 -4.65 -7.09
C ARG A 345 -6.90 -4.15 -6.29
N GLN A 346 -6.90 -2.88 -5.94
CA GLN A 346 -5.81 -2.22 -5.22
C GLN A 346 -5.70 -2.70 -3.78
N GLU A 347 -6.83 -2.89 -3.10
CA GLU A 347 -6.84 -3.39 -1.73
C GLU A 347 -6.29 -4.79 -1.62
N GLU A 348 -6.65 -5.67 -2.55
CA GLU A 348 -6.12 -7.04 -2.60
C GLU A 348 -4.61 -7.02 -2.82
N ALA A 349 -4.12 -6.22 -3.76
CA ALA A 349 -2.69 -6.04 -4.03
C ALA A 349 -1.93 -5.49 -2.81
N GLN A 350 -2.48 -4.51 -2.12
CA GLN A 350 -1.84 -3.94 -0.92
C GLN A 350 -1.80 -4.94 0.24
N ARG A 351 -2.84 -5.75 0.41
CA ARG A 351 -2.89 -6.81 1.43
C ARG A 351 -1.83 -7.87 1.19
N LEU A 352 -1.79 -8.41 -0.04
CA LEU A 352 -0.77 -9.39 -0.40
C LEU A 352 0.64 -8.79 -0.32
N GLY A 353 0.82 -7.57 -0.79
CA GLY A 353 2.13 -6.92 -0.77
C GLY A 353 2.75 -6.73 0.62
N ARG A 354 1.94 -6.74 1.68
CA ARG A 354 2.43 -6.71 3.06
C ARG A 354 2.93 -8.07 3.53
N LEU A 355 2.34 -9.15 3.01
CA LEU A 355 2.81 -10.51 3.25
C LEU A 355 4.11 -10.83 2.50
N LEU A 356 4.33 -10.17 1.35
CA LEU A 356 5.45 -10.41 0.46
C LEU A 356 6.79 -9.79 0.92
N ARG A 357 6.86 -9.22 2.11
CA ARG A 357 8.12 -8.72 2.64
C ARG A 357 9.09 -9.88 2.90
N PRO A 358 10.35 -9.77 2.45
CA PRO A 358 11.33 -10.83 2.65
C PRO A 358 11.51 -11.14 4.13
N LYS A 359 11.47 -12.43 4.48
CA LYS A 359 11.71 -12.90 5.85
C LYS A 359 13.08 -13.55 5.95
N PRO A 360 13.74 -13.48 7.11
CA PRO A 360 15.07 -14.08 7.29
C PRO A 360 15.12 -15.59 7.02
N GLN A 361 13.99 -16.29 7.17
CA GLN A 361 13.90 -17.76 7.06
C GLN A 361 13.42 -18.24 5.68
N GLY A 362 13.13 -17.32 4.73
CA GLY A 362 12.72 -17.70 3.37
C GLY A 362 11.31 -18.30 3.27
N ASP A 363 10.47 -18.09 4.28
CA ASP A 363 9.14 -18.68 4.35
C ASP A 363 8.19 -18.10 3.30
N CYS A 364 7.35 -18.97 2.74
CA CYS A 364 6.31 -18.61 1.82
C CYS A 364 5.17 -17.90 2.56
N ALA A 365 4.68 -16.78 2.01
CA ALA A 365 3.50 -16.12 2.51
C ALA A 365 2.24 -16.83 2.02
N VAL A 366 1.23 -16.99 2.88
CA VAL A 366 -0.03 -17.63 2.51
C VAL A 366 -1.19 -16.64 2.63
N PHE A 367 -1.98 -16.53 1.57
CA PHE A 367 -3.14 -15.66 1.51
C PHE A 367 -4.41 -16.49 1.27
N TYR A 368 -5.35 -16.44 2.21
CA TYR A 368 -6.65 -17.06 2.12
C TYR A 368 -7.74 -16.03 1.89
N SER A 369 -8.60 -16.26 0.90
CA SER A 369 -9.82 -15.48 0.66
C SER A 369 -11.03 -16.38 0.90
N LEU A 370 -11.82 -16.10 1.95
CA LEU A 370 -13.06 -16.82 2.26
C LEU A 370 -14.22 -16.18 1.51
N VAL A 371 -14.80 -16.91 0.57
CA VAL A 371 -15.77 -16.39 -0.39
C VAL A 371 -17.06 -17.17 -0.32
N THR A 372 -18.17 -16.48 -0.21
CA THR A 372 -19.48 -17.13 -0.22
C THR A 372 -19.90 -17.49 -1.65
N ARG A 373 -20.04 -18.79 -1.90
CA ARG A 373 -20.29 -19.38 -3.20
C ARG A 373 -21.62 -18.94 -3.81
N ASN A 374 -21.65 -18.72 -5.14
CA ASN A 374 -22.82 -18.35 -5.93
C ASN A 374 -23.52 -17.08 -5.43
N THR A 375 -22.74 -16.08 -5.00
CA THR A 375 -23.24 -14.81 -4.49
C THR A 375 -22.44 -13.62 -5.02
N LYS A 376 -22.88 -12.41 -4.69
CA LYS A 376 -22.14 -11.16 -4.96
C LYS A 376 -20.72 -11.15 -4.38
N ASP A 377 -20.48 -11.86 -3.28
CA ASP A 377 -19.13 -11.96 -2.70
C ASP A 377 -18.17 -12.69 -3.66
N GLN A 378 -18.64 -13.71 -4.35
CA GLN A 378 -17.84 -14.41 -5.36
C GLN A 378 -17.58 -13.54 -6.59
N GLU A 379 -18.58 -12.79 -7.07
CA GLU A 379 -18.40 -11.85 -8.18
C GLU A 379 -17.35 -10.78 -7.85
N PHE A 380 -17.42 -10.23 -6.64
CA PHE A 380 -16.45 -9.22 -6.19
C PHE A 380 -15.08 -9.82 -5.91
N SER A 381 -14.99 -11.05 -5.41
CA SER A 381 -13.72 -11.75 -5.23
C SER A 381 -12.99 -11.90 -6.58
N GLN A 382 -13.68 -12.34 -7.62
CA GLN A 382 -13.09 -12.45 -8.96
C GLN A 382 -12.52 -11.11 -9.46
N LYS A 383 -13.24 -10.02 -9.23
CA LYS A 383 -12.77 -8.68 -9.61
C LYS A 383 -11.53 -8.27 -8.80
N ARG A 384 -11.49 -8.54 -7.50
CA ARG A 384 -10.34 -8.24 -6.63
C ARG A 384 -9.08 -9.01 -7.07
N GLN A 385 -9.25 -10.29 -7.39
CA GLN A 385 -8.16 -11.20 -7.78
C GLN A 385 -7.55 -10.87 -9.14
N LEU A 386 -8.28 -10.15 -10.00
CA LEU A 386 -7.87 -9.90 -11.38
C LEU A 386 -6.47 -9.25 -11.46
N PHE A 387 -6.17 -8.28 -10.61
CA PHE A 387 -4.85 -7.65 -10.59
C PHE A 387 -3.74 -8.66 -10.27
N LEU A 388 -3.91 -9.51 -9.27
CA LEU A 388 -2.89 -10.48 -8.88
C LEU A 388 -2.72 -11.56 -9.93
N THR A 389 -3.80 -11.97 -10.61
CA THR A 389 -3.72 -12.92 -11.72
C THR A 389 -3.01 -12.30 -12.93
N GLU A 390 -3.20 -11.02 -13.22
CA GLU A 390 -2.45 -10.27 -14.22
C GLU A 390 -0.94 -10.19 -13.87
N GLN A 391 -0.59 -10.20 -12.58
CA GLN A 391 0.80 -10.29 -12.11
C GLN A 391 1.37 -11.71 -12.08
N GLY A 392 0.63 -12.70 -12.55
CA GLY A 392 1.05 -14.10 -12.65
C GLY A 392 0.77 -14.97 -11.43
N TYR A 393 0.09 -14.45 -10.40
CA TYR A 393 -0.36 -15.28 -9.29
C TYR A 393 -1.55 -16.15 -9.67
N LYS A 394 -1.57 -17.36 -9.11
CA LYS A 394 -2.68 -18.31 -9.29
C LYS A 394 -3.35 -18.55 -7.95
N TYR A 395 -4.67 -18.53 -7.97
CA TYR A 395 -5.46 -18.94 -6.82
C TYR A 395 -5.79 -20.44 -6.91
N THR A 396 -5.44 -21.17 -5.86
CA THR A 396 -5.96 -22.54 -5.67
C THR A 396 -7.36 -22.41 -5.08
N ILE A 397 -8.35 -22.90 -5.82
CA ILE A 397 -9.76 -22.82 -5.43
C ILE A 397 -10.13 -24.09 -4.70
N TRP A 398 -10.70 -23.95 -3.50
CA TRP A 398 -11.16 -25.03 -2.64
C TRP A 398 -12.65 -24.88 -2.37
N GLU A 399 -13.37 -25.99 -2.38
CA GLU A 399 -14.65 -26.06 -1.67
C GLU A 399 -14.39 -26.30 -0.18
N ALA A 400 -15.15 -25.64 0.71
CA ALA A 400 -14.90 -25.67 2.13
C ALA A 400 -14.76 -27.08 2.74
N GLN A 401 -15.62 -28.02 2.33
CA GLN A 401 -15.56 -29.41 2.80
C GLN A 401 -14.25 -30.09 2.36
N HIS A 402 -13.88 -29.96 1.09
CA HIS A 402 -12.65 -30.55 0.57
C HIS A 402 -11.41 -29.97 1.23
N PHE A 403 -11.43 -28.68 1.56
CA PHE A 403 -10.35 -28.04 2.28
C PHE A 403 -10.16 -28.65 3.67
N ILE A 404 -11.25 -28.80 4.44
CA ILE A 404 -11.24 -29.42 5.77
C ILE A 404 -10.73 -30.87 5.72
N GLU A 405 -11.21 -31.67 4.76
CA GLU A 405 -10.80 -33.06 4.60
C GLU A 405 -9.32 -33.20 4.19
N ALA A 406 -8.84 -32.35 3.28
CA ALA A 406 -7.43 -32.33 2.88
C ALA A 406 -6.51 -31.95 4.05
N ASP A 407 -6.90 -30.94 4.81
CA ASP A 407 -6.16 -30.48 5.98
C ASP A 407 -6.09 -31.55 7.06
N ALA A 408 -7.19 -32.26 7.33
CA ALA A 408 -7.23 -33.37 8.29
C ALA A 408 -6.31 -34.55 7.88
N ARG A 409 -6.14 -34.82 6.60
CA ARG A 409 -5.22 -35.86 6.10
C ARG A 409 -3.74 -35.43 6.27
N GLU A 410 -3.41 -34.19 5.97
CA GLU A 410 -2.05 -33.67 6.14
C GLU A 410 -1.64 -33.60 7.61
N MET A 411 -2.55 -33.26 8.53
CA MET A 411 -2.29 -33.24 9.97
C MET A 411 -2.08 -34.63 10.58
N ASN A 412 -2.71 -35.68 10.02
CA ASN A 412 -2.52 -37.04 10.49
C ASN A 412 -1.25 -37.73 9.95
N THR A 413 -0.57 -37.08 9.00
CA THR A 413 0.68 -37.60 8.39
C THR A 413 1.93 -36.92 8.92
N ARG A 414 1.79 -35.88 9.76
CA ARG A 414 2.87 -35.22 10.51
C ARG A 414 2.90 -35.70 11.96
#